data_84c26ce10a3e9b120676a03ec72d7d72
#
_entry.id   84c26ce10a3e9b120676a03ec72d7d72
#
_cell.length_a   1.000
_cell.length_b   1.000
_cell.length_c   1.000
_cell.angle_alpha   90.00
_cell.angle_beta   90.00
_cell.angle_gamma   90.00
#
_symmetry.space_group_name_H-M   'P 1'
#
loop_
_entity.id
_entity.type
_entity.pdbx_description
1 polymer ?
#
loop_
_entity_poly.entity_id
_entity_poly.type
_entity_poly.pdbx_seq_one_letter_code
_entity_poly.pdbx_strand_id
1 'polypeptide(L)'
;EFNTLIDPMVSKLISDEVKNNGKLDYLVIEVSEVQGWLGNLMKHHAYLMASAVKPSVGVITNIAMDHIGLVNSIDEVFDEINQVPNAIGDGVTVLNYDDDLVMKLTPKHPFLCSMNKMDSKNPNVYYDNGIFYEGKRILENKDLPFTSHHFIQNILSAVAACISLNMDIKDIVEGVKSYRPLNRRFSKLHENPLIVDDFAHNPDGIKATIAETRKLLAENQTLYVVCSIRGSRGVEINKLNVEALAESMDDNTKLVLSSSNDVVDHLNFVEDEEREIFFEVLNQNNIDYNYFDNLCDCLKDTYRCADANDIILLIGAQGMDPAEGLLENILRK
;
A
#
# COMPACT_ATOMS: atom_id res chain seq x y z
N GLU A 1 5.08 -9.12 7.87
CA GLU A 1 5.88 -7.94 7.50
C GLU A 1 6.82 -7.58 8.64
N PHE A 2 8.10 -7.53 8.35
CA PHE A 2 9.08 -7.07 9.33
C PHE A 2 9.33 -5.60 9.06
N ASN A 3 8.66 -4.74 9.81
CA ASN A 3 8.86 -3.31 9.75
C ASN A 3 10.18 -2.96 10.41
N THR A 4 11.17 -2.68 9.58
CA THR A 4 12.41 -2.02 9.95
C THR A 4 13.54 -2.94 10.45
N LEU A 5 14.76 -2.46 10.25
CA LEU A 5 16.02 -3.03 10.75
C LEU A 5 16.07 -3.27 12.27
N ILE A 6 15.11 -2.72 13.02
CA ILE A 6 15.00 -2.90 14.48
C ILE A 6 14.46 -4.30 14.81
N ASP A 7 13.72 -4.94 13.89
CA ASP A 7 13.22 -6.29 14.13
C ASP A 7 14.40 -7.28 14.13
N PRO A 8 14.63 -8.01 15.23
CA PRO A 8 15.70 -9.00 15.31
C PRO A 8 15.58 -10.12 14.30
N MET A 9 14.39 -10.35 13.71
CA MET A 9 14.19 -11.32 12.64
C MET A 9 14.87 -10.91 11.35
N VAL A 10 15.00 -9.61 11.03
CA VAL A 10 15.73 -9.14 9.85
C VAL A 10 17.19 -9.58 9.91
N SER A 11 17.87 -9.35 11.05
CA SER A 11 19.25 -9.78 11.26
C SER A 11 19.40 -11.31 11.17
N LYS A 12 18.42 -12.05 11.67
CA LYS A 12 18.39 -13.51 11.60
C LYS A 12 18.24 -13.99 10.15
N LEU A 13 17.32 -13.43 9.37
CA LEU A 13 17.10 -13.77 7.97
C LEU A 13 18.36 -13.51 7.13
N ILE A 14 19.02 -12.37 7.32
CA ILE A 14 20.29 -12.05 6.67
C ILE A 14 21.36 -13.09 7.03
N SER A 15 21.49 -13.40 8.31
CA SER A 15 22.47 -14.39 8.79
C SER A 15 22.20 -15.79 8.23
N ASP A 16 20.95 -16.21 8.18
CA ASP A 16 20.55 -17.52 7.68
C ASP A 16 20.81 -17.60 6.17
N GLU A 17 20.51 -16.54 5.40
CA GLU A 17 20.77 -16.47 3.97
C GLU A 17 22.28 -16.57 3.67
N VAL A 18 23.10 -15.80 4.38
CA VAL A 18 24.56 -15.85 4.24
C VAL A 18 25.13 -17.23 4.62
N LYS A 19 24.58 -17.87 5.66
CA LYS A 19 25.00 -19.23 6.05
C LYS A 19 24.64 -20.28 5.01
N ASN A 20 23.44 -20.18 4.41
CA ASN A 20 22.93 -21.19 3.48
C ASN A 20 23.53 -21.04 2.08
N ASN A 21 23.72 -19.81 1.61
CA ASN A 21 24.12 -19.49 0.23
C ASN A 21 25.53 -18.88 0.13
N GLY A 22 26.20 -18.68 1.25
CA GLY A 22 27.58 -18.15 1.32
C GLY A 22 27.72 -16.66 1.07
N LYS A 23 26.69 -15.99 0.54
CA LYS A 23 26.67 -14.55 0.25
C LYS A 23 25.24 -14.02 0.21
N LEU A 24 25.12 -12.70 0.28
CA LEU A 24 23.92 -11.94 0.01
C LEU A 24 24.22 -11.01 -1.18
N ASP A 25 23.53 -11.20 -2.30
CA ASP A 25 23.77 -10.38 -3.49
C ASP A 25 23.03 -9.05 -3.40
N TYR A 26 21.77 -9.07 -2.94
CA TYR A 26 20.93 -7.89 -2.79
C TYR A 26 20.17 -7.94 -1.46
N LEU A 27 20.00 -6.79 -0.84
CA LEU A 27 19.17 -6.59 0.33
C LEU A 27 18.21 -5.44 0.03
N VAL A 28 16.92 -5.72 0.02
CA VAL A 28 15.86 -4.71 -0.12
C VAL A 28 15.14 -4.61 1.22
N ILE A 29 15.09 -3.41 1.77
CA ILE A 29 14.50 -3.14 3.09
C ILE A 29 13.54 -1.97 2.96
N GLU A 30 12.35 -2.15 3.48
CA GLU A 30 11.42 -1.05 3.75
C GLU A 30 11.81 -0.38 5.07
N VAL A 31 11.86 0.95 5.06
CA VAL A 31 12.09 1.77 6.24
C VAL A 31 10.92 2.72 6.38
N SER A 32 10.23 2.66 7.53
CA SER A 32 9.15 3.60 7.83
C SER A 32 9.70 5.02 7.92
N GLU A 33 8.97 5.98 7.37
CA GLU A 33 9.31 7.40 7.40
C GLU A 33 9.38 7.93 8.82
N VAL A 34 8.47 7.47 9.69
CA VAL A 34 8.45 7.77 11.12
C VAL A 34 8.28 6.49 11.93
N GLN A 35 8.76 6.50 13.16
CA GLN A 35 8.65 5.39 14.10
C GLN A 35 8.35 5.92 15.49
N GLY A 36 7.50 5.21 16.23
CA GLY A 36 7.18 5.50 17.62
C GLY A 36 7.93 4.61 18.61
N TRP A 37 8.27 5.17 19.75
CA TRP A 37 8.76 4.43 20.90
C TRP A 37 8.08 4.94 22.18
N LEU A 38 7.38 4.06 22.89
CA LEU A 38 6.62 4.40 24.11
C LEU A 38 5.68 5.61 23.92
N GLY A 39 4.99 5.68 22.75
CA GLY A 39 4.07 6.76 22.40
C GLY A 39 4.72 8.08 21.97
N ASN A 40 6.05 8.11 21.81
CA ASN A 40 6.75 9.29 21.34
C ASN A 40 7.44 9.03 19.99
N LEU A 41 7.55 10.07 19.17
CA LEU A 41 8.29 10.01 17.91
C LEU A 41 9.78 9.73 18.17
N MET A 42 10.32 8.71 17.49
CA MET A 42 11.76 8.49 17.38
C MET A 42 12.31 9.42 16.31
N LYS A 43 12.84 10.56 16.71
CA LYS A 43 13.39 11.54 15.77
C LYS A 43 14.51 10.96 14.91
N HIS A 44 14.48 11.31 13.63
CA HIS A 44 15.47 10.90 12.62
C HIS A 44 15.56 9.38 12.42
N HIS A 45 14.46 8.66 12.67
CA HIS A 45 14.44 7.19 12.54
C HIS A 45 14.90 6.74 11.15
N ALA A 46 14.28 7.24 10.09
CA ALA A 46 14.62 6.86 8.71
C ALA A 46 16.08 7.18 8.35
N TYR A 47 16.59 8.35 8.78
CA TYR A 47 18.00 8.73 8.62
C TYR A 47 18.95 7.76 9.35
N LEU A 48 18.65 7.42 10.61
CA LEU A 48 19.50 6.52 11.41
C LEU A 48 19.52 5.11 10.80
N MET A 49 18.38 4.60 10.35
CA MET A 49 18.31 3.29 9.70
C MET A 49 19.09 3.28 8.39
N ALA A 50 18.87 4.25 7.52
CA ALA A 50 19.62 4.39 6.27
C ALA A 50 21.14 4.54 6.52
N SER A 51 21.54 5.33 7.53
CA SER A 51 22.95 5.50 7.91
C SER A 51 23.60 4.19 8.40
N ALA A 52 22.82 3.34 9.10
CA ALA A 52 23.33 2.05 9.57
C ALA A 52 23.54 1.06 8.42
N VAL A 53 22.62 1.04 7.45
CA VAL A 53 22.67 0.14 6.27
C VAL A 53 23.68 0.60 5.24
N LYS A 54 23.84 1.91 5.06
CA LYS A 54 24.65 2.53 3.99
C LYS A 54 24.21 2.03 2.60
N PRO A 55 22.98 2.27 2.20
CA PRO A 55 22.43 1.71 0.97
C PRO A 55 23.12 2.27 -0.27
N SER A 56 23.30 1.44 -1.28
CA SER A 56 23.75 1.89 -2.61
C SER A 56 22.68 2.67 -3.35
N VAL A 57 21.40 2.36 -3.06
CA VAL A 57 20.24 3.05 -3.62
C VAL A 57 19.21 3.27 -2.51
N GLY A 58 18.73 4.49 -2.37
CA GLY A 58 17.55 4.82 -1.58
C GLY A 58 16.39 5.16 -2.50
N VAL A 59 15.18 4.73 -2.15
CA VAL A 59 13.97 5.03 -2.92
C VAL A 59 13.01 5.79 -2.02
N ILE A 60 12.61 6.98 -2.44
CA ILE A 60 11.61 7.80 -1.74
C ILE A 60 10.40 7.92 -2.66
N THR A 61 9.33 7.22 -2.29
CA THR A 61 8.14 7.05 -3.15
C THR A 61 7.19 8.23 -3.07
N ASN A 62 6.89 8.69 -1.85
CA ASN A 62 6.01 9.83 -1.57
C ASN A 62 6.23 10.32 -0.14
N ILE A 63 5.74 11.51 0.16
CA ILE A 63 5.69 12.09 1.49
C ILE A 63 4.23 12.42 1.82
N ALA A 64 3.63 11.62 2.69
CA ALA A 64 2.22 11.74 3.06
C ALA A 64 2.01 11.49 4.55
N MET A 65 0.87 11.91 5.08
CA MET A 65 0.47 11.63 6.47
C MET A 65 -0.05 10.20 6.57
N ASP A 66 0.68 9.32 7.25
CA ASP A 66 0.22 7.95 7.54
C ASP A 66 0.21 7.65 9.05
N HIS A 67 1.22 8.05 9.78
CA HIS A 67 1.35 7.78 11.23
C HIS A 67 0.78 8.92 12.10
N ILE A 68 -0.51 9.21 11.93
CA ILE A 68 -1.23 10.21 12.72
C ILE A 68 -1.19 9.81 14.20
N GLY A 69 -0.80 10.73 15.08
CA GLY A 69 -0.57 10.46 16.51
C GLY A 69 0.91 10.33 16.89
N LEU A 70 1.80 10.07 15.92
CA LEU A 70 3.26 10.22 16.12
C LEU A 70 3.76 11.55 15.59
N VAL A 71 3.14 12.06 14.53
CA VAL A 71 3.41 13.34 13.90
C VAL A 71 2.10 14.16 13.81
N ASN A 72 2.21 15.48 13.86
CA ASN A 72 1.07 16.38 13.88
C ASN A 72 0.86 17.12 12.56
N SER A 73 1.83 17.04 11.66
CA SER A 73 1.76 17.73 10.37
C SER A 73 2.62 17.06 9.31
N ILE A 74 2.31 17.33 8.06
CA ILE A 74 3.09 16.89 6.91
C ILE A 74 4.52 17.48 6.92
N ASP A 75 4.70 18.66 7.53
CA ASP A 75 6.02 19.27 7.66
C ASP A 75 6.92 18.47 8.60
N GLU A 76 6.37 17.90 9.68
CA GLU A 76 7.12 17.00 10.56
C GLU A 76 7.55 15.71 9.83
N VAL A 77 6.69 15.13 8.98
CA VAL A 77 7.04 13.98 8.13
C VAL A 77 8.14 14.37 7.14
N PHE A 78 8.00 15.54 6.51
CA PHE A 78 9.02 16.04 5.59
C PHE A 78 10.39 16.22 6.28
N ASP A 79 10.40 16.78 7.49
CA ASP A 79 11.64 17.00 8.26
C ASP A 79 12.36 15.67 8.59
N GLU A 80 11.60 14.62 8.90
CA GLU A 80 12.17 13.28 9.13
C GLU A 80 12.78 12.68 7.85
N ILE A 81 12.09 12.81 6.70
CA ILE A 81 12.55 12.26 5.42
C ILE A 81 13.66 13.09 4.80
N ASN A 82 13.65 14.42 4.99
CA ASN A 82 14.61 15.34 4.38
C ASN A 82 16.08 15.04 4.75
N GLN A 83 16.30 14.32 5.85
CA GLN A 83 17.63 13.88 6.25
C GLN A 83 18.11 12.59 5.55
N VAL A 84 17.20 11.79 5.00
CA VAL A 84 17.51 10.47 4.40
C VAL A 84 18.52 10.56 3.24
N PRO A 85 18.42 11.53 2.31
CA PRO A 85 19.43 11.69 1.25
C PRO A 85 20.87 11.83 1.76
N ASN A 86 21.07 12.46 2.93
CA ASN A 86 22.39 12.58 3.55
C ASN A 86 22.93 11.22 4.03
N ALA A 87 22.05 10.32 4.48
CA ALA A 87 22.43 8.98 4.88
C ALA A 87 22.81 8.08 3.69
N ILE A 88 22.19 8.30 2.53
CA ILE A 88 22.52 7.60 1.28
C ILE A 88 23.87 8.08 0.73
N GLY A 89 24.19 9.36 0.91
CA GLY A 89 25.51 9.93 0.60
C GLY A 89 25.88 9.82 -0.87
N ASP A 90 26.91 9.02 -1.18
CA ASP A 90 27.38 8.77 -2.56
C ASP A 90 26.52 7.76 -3.34
N GLY A 91 25.53 7.14 -2.70
CA GLY A 91 24.55 6.29 -3.36
C GLY A 91 23.56 7.10 -4.21
N VAL A 92 22.77 6.40 -5.02
CA VAL A 92 21.73 7.01 -5.84
C VAL A 92 20.44 7.14 -5.03
N THR A 93 19.78 8.29 -5.13
CA THR A 93 18.44 8.49 -4.55
C THR A 93 17.40 8.54 -5.67
N VAL A 94 16.57 7.52 -5.73
CA VAL A 94 15.40 7.48 -6.62
C VAL A 94 14.30 8.33 -6.00
N LEU A 95 13.78 9.28 -6.76
CA LEU A 95 12.74 10.22 -6.36
C LEU A 95 11.52 10.12 -7.29
N ASN A 96 10.35 10.07 -6.70
CA ASN A 96 9.10 10.24 -7.43
C ASN A 96 8.92 11.72 -7.81
N TYR A 97 9.01 12.02 -9.10
CA TYR A 97 8.89 13.38 -9.64
C TYR A 97 7.48 13.96 -9.49
N ASP A 98 6.48 13.12 -9.35
CA ASP A 98 5.07 13.53 -9.27
C ASP A 98 4.65 13.98 -7.86
N ASP A 99 5.55 13.89 -6.87
CA ASP A 99 5.33 14.34 -5.50
C ASP A 99 6.10 15.62 -5.21
N ASP A 100 5.38 16.71 -4.95
CA ASP A 100 5.94 18.05 -4.74
C ASP A 100 6.88 18.13 -3.52
N LEU A 101 6.64 17.33 -2.48
CA LEU A 101 7.48 17.30 -1.29
C LEU A 101 8.74 16.47 -1.52
N VAL A 102 8.61 15.34 -2.19
CA VAL A 102 9.79 14.54 -2.61
C VAL A 102 10.72 15.38 -3.49
N MET A 103 10.19 16.23 -4.36
CA MET A 103 10.99 17.09 -5.23
C MET A 103 11.67 18.27 -4.53
N LYS A 104 11.35 18.54 -3.25
CA LYS A 104 12.11 19.50 -2.41
C LYS A 104 13.37 18.88 -1.81
N LEU A 105 13.52 17.56 -1.85
CA LEU A 105 14.71 16.87 -1.36
C LEU A 105 15.91 17.16 -2.27
N THR A 106 17.09 17.22 -1.69
CA THR A 106 18.33 17.60 -2.39
C THR A 106 19.43 16.51 -2.28
N PRO A 107 19.19 15.31 -2.84
CA PRO A 107 20.21 14.27 -2.83
C PRO A 107 21.40 14.61 -3.73
N LYS A 108 22.54 14.01 -3.45
CA LYS A 108 23.76 14.19 -4.23
C LYS A 108 23.64 13.61 -5.65
N HIS A 109 22.99 12.46 -5.77
CA HIS A 109 22.81 11.74 -7.03
C HIS A 109 21.32 11.37 -7.21
N PRO A 110 20.48 12.33 -7.67
CA PRO A 110 19.07 12.06 -7.92
C PRO A 110 18.88 11.21 -9.17
N PHE A 111 17.91 10.29 -9.11
CA PHE A 111 17.40 9.53 -10.23
C PHE A 111 15.87 9.62 -10.22
N LEU A 112 15.29 10.16 -11.27
CA LEU A 112 13.89 10.57 -11.27
C LEU A 112 13.00 9.54 -11.97
N CYS A 113 11.85 9.23 -11.38
CA CYS A 113 10.77 8.49 -12.03
C CYS A 113 9.46 9.28 -11.99
N SER A 114 8.61 9.12 -13.02
CA SER A 114 7.34 9.86 -13.13
C SER A 114 6.30 9.08 -13.92
N MET A 115 5.03 9.30 -13.56
CA MET A 115 3.86 8.85 -14.33
C MET A 115 3.71 9.59 -15.66
N ASN A 116 4.45 10.66 -15.87
CA ASN A 116 4.30 11.52 -17.03
C ASN A 116 5.64 11.78 -17.73
N LYS A 117 5.60 11.81 -19.05
CA LYS A 117 6.68 12.35 -19.84
C LYS A 117 6.66 13.88 -19.74
N MET A 118 7.78 14.48 -19.34
CA MET A 118 7.90 15.93 -19.21
C MET A 118 8.68 16.53 -20.38
N ASP A 119 8.19 17.63 -20.94
CA ASP A 119 8.81 18.27 -22.10
C ASP A 119 10.17 18.95 -21.81
N SER A 120 10.39 19.42 -20.57
CA SER A 120 11.56 20.23 -20.21
C SER A 120 12.62 19.53 -19.35
N LYS A 121 12.25 18.51 -18.60
CA LYS A 121 13.13 17.64 -17.83
C LYS A 121 12.55 16.25 -17.89
N ASN A 122 12.94 15.48 -18.90
CA ASN A 122 12.52 14.08 -18.94
C ASN A 122 13.02 13.39 -17.68
N PRO A 123 12.13 12.79 -16.84
CA PRO A 123 12.58 11.90 -15.79
C PRO A 123 13.38 10.76 -16.43
N ASN A 124 14.28 10.14 -15.64
CA ASN A 124 15.09 9.03 -16.13
C ASN A 124 14.22 7.86 -16.59
N VAL A 125 13.20 7.53 -15.77
CA VAL A 125 12.19 6.52 -16.06
C VAL A 125 10.80 7.15 -16.01
N TYR A 126 9.96 6.88 -17.01
CA TYR A 126 8.60 7.43 -17.04
C TYR A 126 7.61 6.49 -17.68
N TYR A 127 6.32 6.74 -17.42
CA TYR A 127 5.21 6.03 -18.02
C TYR A 127 4.60 6.85 -19.17
N ASP A 128 4.42 6.23 -20.33
CA ASP A 128 3.66 6.76 -21.49
C ASP A 128 3.07 5.56 -22.27
N ASN A 129 1.95 5.04 -21.77
CA ASN A 129 1.35 3.78 -22.28
C ASN A 129 2.39 2.65 -22.40
N GLY A 130 3.21 2.52 -21.37
CA GLY A 130 4.36 1.64 -21.23
C GLY A 130 5.48 2.33 -20.46
N ILE A 131 6.52 1.62 -20.08
CA ILE A 131 7.64 2.19 -19.33
C ILE A 131 8.79 2.53 -20.26
N PHE A 132 9.31 3.73 -20.10
CA PHE A 132 10.42 4.28 -20.86
C PHE A 132 11.63 4.56 -19.95
N TYR A 133 12.80 4.29 -20.47
CA TYR A 133 14.08 4.70 -19.89
C TYR A 133 14.90 5.42 -20.95
N GLU A 134 15.39 6.63 -20.65
CA GLU A 134 16.15 7.49 -21.59
C GLU A 134 15.48 7.62 -22.98
N GLY A 135 14.16 7.78 -22.99
CA GLY A 135 13.38 7.96 -24.21
C GLY A 135 13.13 6.68 -25.01
N LYS A 136 13.64 5.52 -24.57
CA LYS A 136 13.37 4.22 -25.20
C LYS A 136 12.33 3.46 -24.39
N ARG A 137 11.32 2.90 -25.07
CA ARG A 137 10.35 2.01 -24.41
C ARG A 137 11.04 0.70 -24.04
N ILE A 138 10.98 0.34 -22.76
CA ILE A 138 11.53 -0.92 -22.24
C ILE A 138 10.44 -1.94 -21.88
N LEU A 139 9.20 -1.49 -21.58
CA LEU A 139 8.03 -2.33 -21.30
C LEU A 139 6.80 -1.77 -22.01
N GLU A 140 5.99 -2.64 -22.60
CA GLU A 140 4.68 -2.26 -23.13
C GLU A 140 3.62 -2.33 -22.03
N ASN A 141 2.56 -1.53 -22.17
CA ASN A 141 1.47 -1.50 -21.20
C ASN A 141 0.83 -2.87 -20.96
N LYS A 142 0.69 -3.68 -22.01
CA LYS A 142 0.14 -5.05 -21.92
C LYS A 142 1.00 -6.03 -21.12
N ASP A 143 2.28 -5.71 -20.93
CA ASP A 143 3.25 -6.54 -20.19
C ASP A 143 3.32 -6.17 -18.69
N LEU A 144 2.60 -5.12 -18.28
CA LEU A 144 2.54 -4.70 -16.87
C LEU A 144 1.57 -5.61 -16.11
N PRO A 145 1.93 -6.05 -14.89
CA PRO A 145 1.06 -6.88 -14.06
C PRO A 145 -0.19 -6.13 -13.58
N PHE A 146 -0.11 -4.80 -13.52
CA PHE A 146 -1.19 -3.90 -13.11
C PHE A 146 -1.16 -2.62 -13.92
N THR A 147 -2.31 -1.94 -14.04
CA THR A 147 -2.46 -0.70 -14.81
C THR A 147 -2.99 0.47 -13.99
N SER A 148 -3.22 0.29 -12.68
CA SER A 148 -3.61 1.38 -11.82
C SER A 148 -2.44 2.33 -11.55
N HIS A 149 -2.78 3.60 -11.31
CA HIS A 149 -1.80 4.67 -11.15
C HIS A 149 -0.74 4.35 -10.08
N HIS A 150 -1.15 3.97 -8.88
CA HIS A 150 -0.24 3.69 -7.76
C HIS A 150 0.65 2.46 -7.99
N PHE A 151 0.12 1.40 -8.65
CA PHE A 151 0.94 0.25 -8.99
C PHE A 151 1.98 0.59 -10.06
N ILE A 152 1.62 1.40 -11.06
CA ILE A 152 2.59 1.87 -12.05
C ILE A 152 3.67 2.72 -11.39
N GLN A 153 3.32 3.62 -10.46
CA GLN A 153 4.31 4.38 -9.69
C GLN A 153 5.28 3.48 -8.92
N ASN A 154 4.77 2.42 -8.28
CA ASN A 154 5.61 1.45 -7.58
C ASN A 154 6.54 0.71 -8.56
N ILE A 155 6.04 0.30 -9.73
CA ILE A 155 6.85 -0.34 -10.78
C ILE A 155 7.93 0.62 -11.29
N LEU A 156 7.60 1.88 -11.54
CA LEU A 156 8.56 2.91 -11.98
C LEU A 156 9.69 3.08 -10.95
N SER A 157 9.35 3.15 -9.68
CA SER A 157 10.32 3.26 -8.59
C SER A 157 11.24 2.03 -8.50
N ALA A 158 10.67 0.84 -8.64
CA ALA A 158 11.43 -0.42 -8.65
C ALA A 158 12.35 -0.52 -9.88
N VAL A 159 11.85 -0.20 -11.07
CA VAL A 159 12.63 -0.15 -12.31
C VAL A 159 13.78 0.87 -12.19
N ALA A 160 13.50 2.06 -11.67
CA ALA A 160 14.50 3.10 -11.45
C ALA A 160 15.60 2.63 -10.48
N ALA A 161 15.23 1.95 -9.40
CA ALA A 161 16.18 1.39 -8.44
C ALA A 161 17.09 0.32 -9.09
N CYS A 162 16.52 -0.61 -9.85
CA CYS A 162 17.27 -1.64 -10.54
C CYS A 162 18.23 -1.06 -11.60
N ILE A 163 17.79 -0.07 -12.37
CA ILE A 163 18.65 0.64 -13.34
C ILE A 163 19.81 1.35 -12.62
N SER A 164 19.52 1.98 -11.47
CA SER A 164 20.54 2.64 -10.65
C SER A 164 21.62 1.69 -10.12
N LEU A 165 21.30 0.40 -10.01
CA LEU A 165 22.24 -0.68 -9.67
C LEU A 165 22.96 -1.26 -10.90
N ASN A 166 22.78 -0.69 -12.10
CA ASN A 166 23.31 -1.16 -13.37
C ASN A 166 22.89 -2.60 -13.72
N MET A 167 21.69 -3.02 -13.31
CA MET A 167 21.12 -4.30 -13.73
C MET A 167 20.77 -4.27 -15.21
N ASP A 168 20.86 -5.44 -15.87
CA ASP A 168 20.48 -5.56 -17.27
C ASP A 168 18.98 -5.27 -17.47
N ILE A 169 18.68 -4.43 -18.47
CA ILE A 169 17.28 -4.06 -18.78
C ILE A 169 16.41 -5.29 -19.06
N LYS A 170 16.99 -6.31 -19.68
CA LYS A 170 16.27 -7.55 -19.98
C LYS A 170 15.84 -8.27 -18.68
N ASP A 171 16.71 -8.33 -17.70
CA ASP A 171 16.41 -8.96 -16.41
C ASP A 171 15.37 -8.13 -15.61
N ILE A 172 15.46 -6.79 -15.70
CA ILE A 172 14.44 -5.89 -15.12
C ILE A 172 13.07 -6.15 -15.75
N VAL A 173 13.00 -6.23 -17.07
CA VAL A 173 11.76 -6.50 -17.82
C VAL A 173 11.16 -7.84 -17.44
N GLU A 174 11.97 -8.89 -17.39
CA GLU A 174 11.52 -10.24 -16.97
C GLU A 174 11.04 -10.23 -15.50
N GLY A 175 11.74 -9.52 -14.63
CA GLY A 175 11.34 -9.33 -13.23
C GLY A 175 9.96 -8.69 -13.09
N VAL A 176 9.69 -7.61 -13.84
CA VAL A 176 8.37 -6.95 -13.84
C VAL A 176 7.28 -7.87 -14.37
N LYS A 177 7.52 -8.56 -15.51
CA LYS A 177 6.56 -9.50 -16.11
C LYS A 177 6.25 -10.68 -15.22
N SER A 178 7.23 -11.15 -14.46
CA SER A 178 7.09 -12.32 -13.57
C SER A 178 6.52 -11.97 -12.20
N TYR A 179 6.31 -10.67 -11.91
CA TYR A 179 5.78 -10.24 -10.61
C TYR A 179 4.47 -10.94 -10.27
N ARG A 180 4.35 -11.34 -9.03
CA ARG A 180 3.11 -11.85 -8.45
C ARG A 180 2.78 -10.99 -7.23
N PRO A 181 1.54 -10.53 -7.09
CA PRO A 181 1.15 -9.76 -5.92
C PRO A 181 1.42 -10.53 -4.63
N LEU A 182 1.80 -9.82 -3.60
CA LEU A 182 1.79 -10.36 -2.25
C LEU A 182 0.34 -10.58 -1.81
N ASN A 183 0.14 -11.50 -0.88
CA ASN A 183 -1.17 -11.67 -0.25
C ASN A 183 -1.69 -10.33 0.24
N ARG A 184 -2.98 -10.08 0.05
CA ARG A 184 -3.63 -8.85 0.42
C ARG A 184 -3.06 -7.58 -0.25
N ARG A 185 -2.58 -7.71 -1.49
CA ARG A 185 -2.20 -6.59 -2.38
C ARG A 185 -2.93 -6.75 -3.69
N PHE A 186 -4.23 -6.38 -3.69
CA PHE A 186 -5.16 -6.58 -4.82
C PHE A 186 -5.19 -8.04 -5.29
N SER A 187 -5.18 -8.96 -4.33
CA SER A 187 -5.12 -10.39 -4.60
C SER A 187 -6.51 -10.95 -4.89
N LYS A 188 -6.57 -11.81 -5.90
CA LYS A 188 -7.81 -12.48 -6.29
C LYS A 188 -7.95 -13.77 -5.49
N LEU A 189 -9.01 -13.86 -4.70
CA LEU A 189 -9.29 -15.02 -3.86
C LEU A 189 -10.31 -15.97 -4.48
N HIS A 190 -11.25 -15.49 -5.29
CA HIS A 190 -12.31 -16.29 -5.91
C HIS A 190 -12.76 -15.67 -7.24
N GLU A 191 -13.37 -16.48 -8.12
CA GLU A 191 -13.74 -16.07 -9.47
C GLU A 191 -15.23 -15.72 -9.65
N ASN A 192 -16.14 -16.38 -8.95
CA ASN A 192 -17.58 -16.23 -9.15
C ASN A 192 -18.35 -16.37 -7.82
N PRO A 193 -18.70 -15.28 -7.13
CA PRO A 193 -18.35 -13.89 -7.44
C PRO A 193 -16.84 -13.65 -7.42
N LEU A 194 -16.39 -12.64 -8.15
CA LEU A 194 -14.99 -12.23 -8.05
C LEU A 194 -14.73 -11.65 -6.66
N ILE A 195 -13.82 -12.24 -5.90
CA ILE A 195 -13.41 -11.73 -4.58
C ILE A 195 -11.97 -11.23 -4.69
N VAL A 196 -11.78 -9.95 -4.39
CA VAL A 196 -10.49 -9.28 -4.35
C VAL A 196 -10.18 -8.85 -2.92
N ASP A 197 -8.96 -9.08 -2.44
CA ASP A 197 -8.49 -8.67 -1.12
C ASP A 197 -7.34 -7.70 -1.22
N ASP A 198 -7.44 -6.57 -0.52
CA ASP A 198 -6.40 -5.55 -0.47
C ASP A 198 -6.22 -5.00 0.96
N PHE A 199 -4.99 -4.74 1.32
CA PHE A 199 -4.62 -4.21 2.64
C PHE A 199 -4.93 -2.71 2.81
N ALA A 200 -5.67 -2.09 1.89
CA ALA A 200 -6.02 -0.68 1.94
C ALA A 200 -6.63 -0.30 3.30
N HIS A 201 -6.01 0.64 4.00
CA HIS A 201 -6.34 1.01 5.38
C HIS A 201 -6.07 2.48 5.69
N ASN A 202 -5.76 3.27 4.66
CA ASN A 202 -5.64 4.73 4.72
C ASN A 202 -6.48 5.36 3.60
N PRO A 203 -6.79 6.66 3.66
CA PRO A 203 -7.70 7.31 2.73
C PRO A 203 -7.35 7.09 1.25
N ASP A 204 -6.09 7.29 0.89
CA ASP A 204 -5.64 7.18 -0.50
C ASP A 204 -5.68 5.73 -1.00
N GLY A 205 -5.26 4.78 -0.17
CA GLY A 205 -5.35 3.35 -0.47
C GLY A 205 -6.80 2.89 -0.67
N ILE A 206 -7.71 3.31 0.19
CA ILE A 206 -9.15 3.00 0.09
C ILE A 206 -9.72 3.51 -1.24
N LYS A 207 -9.51 4.79 -1.55
CA LYS A 207 -9.98 5.40 -2.80
C LYS A 207 -9.39 4.70 -4.03
N ALA A 208 -8.07 4.47 -4.02
CA ALA A 208 -7.36 3.85 -5.14
C ALA A 208 -7.85 2.42 -5.40
N THR A 209 -7.99 1.61 -4.35
CA THR A 209 -8.42 0.21 -4.47
C THR A 209 -9.87 0.09 -4.93
N ILE A 210 -10.79 0.92 -4.41
CA ILE A 210 -12.18 0.95 -4.87
C ILE A 210 -12.24 1.38 -6.33
N ALA A 211 -11.54 2.44 -6.71
CA ALA A 211 -11.50 2.91 -8.10
C ALA A 211 -10.92 1.87 -9.06
N GLU A 212 -9.90 1.11 -8.66
CA GLU A 212 -9.34 0.03 -9.48
C GLU A 212 -10.32 -1.14 -9.62
N THR A 213 -10.97 -1.54 -8.53
CA THR A 213 -11.96 -2.62 -8.56
C THR A 213 -13.15 -2.26 -9.46
N ARG A 214 -13.58 -1.01 -9.47
CA ARG A 214 -14.63 -0.53 -10.37
C ARG A 214 -14.35 -0.72 -11.85
N LYS A 215 -13.10 -0.67 -12.28
CA LYS A 215 -12.73 -0.92 -13.68
C LYS A 215 -12.98 -2.36 -14.11
N LEU A 216 -13.16 -3.26 -13.16
CA LEU A 216 -13.47 -4.67 -13.40
C LEU A 216 -14.99 -4.93 -13.53
N LEU A 217 -15.85 -3.97 -13.11
CA LEU A 217 -17.30 -4.10 -13.19
C LEU A 217 -17.78 -4.01 -14.63
N ALA A 218 -18.67 -4.94 -14.98
CA ALA A 218 -19.50 -4.82 -16.18
C ALA A 218 -20.84 -4.13 -15.88
N GLU A 219 -21.63 -3.86 -16.91
CA GLU A 219 -22.97 -3.31 -16.74
C GLU A 219 -23.85 -4.23 -15.87
N ASN A 220 -24.61 -3.64 -14.97
CA ASN A 220 -25.54 -4.32 -14.04
C ASN A 220 -24.87 -5.23 -12.98
N GLN A 221 -23.60 -5.08 -12.73
CA GLN A 221 -22.93 -5.73 -11.60
C GLN A 221 -22.90 -4.82 -10.37
N THR A 222 -22.94 -5.42 -9.19
CA THR A 222 -22.81 -4.74 -7.91
C THR A 222 -21.40 -4.92 -7.36
N LEU A 223 -20.82 -3.84 -6.82
CA LEU A 223 -19.61 -3.89 -6.02
C LEU A 223 -19.98 -3.93 -4.53
N TYR A 224 -19.63 -5.02 -3.86
CA TYR A 224 -19.68 -5.09 -2.40
C TYR A 224 -18.32 -4.68 -1.85
N VAL A 225 -18.26 -3.57 -1.12
CA VAL A 225 -17.05 -3.14 -0.40
C VAL A 225 -17.20 -3.59 1.05
N VAL A 226 -16.41 -4.59 1.43
CA VAL A 226 -16.34 -5.08 2.81
C VAL A 226 -15.14 -4.43 3.47
N CYS A 227 -15.38 -3.54 4.41
CA CYS A 227 -14.35 -2.81 5.11
C CYS A 227 -14.23 -3.25 6.57
N SER A 228 -13.06 -3.74 6.97
CA SER A 228 -12.74 -3.90 8.39
C SER A 228 -12.25 -2.58 8.96
N ILE A 229 -12.95 -2.08 9.99
CA ILE A 229 -12.58 -0.87 10.73
C ILE A 229 -11.20 -1.09 11.34
N ARG A 230 -10.35 -0.08 11.33
CA ARG A 230 -8.98 -0.17 11.86
C ARG A 230 -8.99 0.10 13.36
N GLY A 231 -8.86 -0.94 14.18
CA GLY A 231 -8.91 -0.83 15.62
C GLY A 231 -7.62 -0.31 16.26
N SER A 232 -7.76 0.29 17.43
CA SER A 232 -6.68 0.82 18.28
C SER A 232 -5.77 1.84 17.57
N ARG A 233 -6.34 2.65 16.68
CA ARG A 233 -5.63 3.74 15.93
C ARG A 233 -6.23 5.11 16.19
N GLY A 234 -7.37 5.16 16.89
CA GLY A 234 -8.05 6.38 17.29
C GLY A 234 -9.06 6.90 16.28
N VAL A 235 -9.88 7.82 16.76
CA VAL A 235 -11.03 8.38 16.04
C VAL A 235 -10.62 9.15 14.80
N GLU A 236 -9.53 9.92 14.85
CA GLU A 236 -9.10 10.80 13.74
C GLU A 236 -8.74 10.01 12.48
N ILE A 237 -7.96 8.92 12.59
CA ILE A 237 -7.61 8.07 11.45
C ILE A 237 -8.87 7.41 10.90
N ASN A 238 -9.71 6.89 11.77
CA ASN A 238 -10.95 6.23 11.38
C ASN A 238 -11.93 7.20 10.71
N LYS A 239 -11.98 8.46 11.15
CA LYS A 239 -12.75 9.51 10.49
C LYS A 239 -12.27 9.76 9.05
N LEU A 240 -10.97 9.93 8.84
CA LEU A 240 -10.41 10.12 7.51
C LEU A 240 -10.69 8.90 6.60
N ASN A 241 -10.59 7.70 7.14
CA ASN A 241 -10.86 6.47 6.39
C ASN A 241 -12.32 6.37 5.97
N VAL A 242 -13.27 6.66 6.88
CA VAL A 242 -14.70 6.60 6.54
C VAL A 242 -15.12 7.74 5.61
N GLU A 243 -14.52 8.93 5.72
CA GLU A 243 -14.73 10.01 4.75
C GLU A 243 -14.29 9.59 3.34
N ALA A 244 -13.13 8.93 3.21
CA ALA A 244 -12.66 8.37 1.95
C ALA A 244 -13.58 7.25 1.41
N LEU A 245 -14.13 6.41 2.27
CA LEU A 245 -15.15 5.43 1.90
C LEU A 245 -16.41 6.13 1.38
N ALA A 246 -16.94 7.10 2.13
CA ALA A 246 -18.15 7.84 1.78
C ALA A 246 -18.04 8.52 0.41
N GLU A 247 -16.92 9.20 0.15
CA GLU A 247 -16.63 9.82 -1.15
C GLU A 247 -16.50 8.80 -2.29
N SER A 248 -16.19 7.56 -1.96
CA SER A 248 -16.02 6.48 -2.93
C SER A 248 -17.30 5.67 -3.20
N MET A 249 -18.41 5.94 -2.56
CA MET A 249 -19.66 5.21 -2.80
C MET A 249 -20.43 5.76 -4.00
N ASP A 250 -21.15 4.88 -4.69
CA ASP A 250 -22.10 5.21 -5.77
C ASP A 250 -23.30 4.25 -5.75
N ASP A 251 -24.25 4.45 -6.66
CA ASP A 251 -25.51 3.68 -6.70
C ASP A 251 -25.32 2.17 -6.94
N ASN A 252 -24.19 1.77 -7.50
CA ASN A 252 -23.86 0.36 -7.78
C ASN A 252 -22.95 -0.27 -6.70
N THR A 253 -22.68 0.46 -5.61
CA THR A 253 -21.80 0.00 -4.54
C THR A 253 -22.59 -0.25 -3.25
N LYS A 254 -22.40 -1.39 -2.63
CA LYS A 254 -22.94 -1.74 -1.30
C LYS A 254 -21.81 -1.79 -0.29
N LEU A 255 -21.94 -1.05 0.80
CA LEU A 255 -20.96 -1.00 1.87
C LEU A 255 -21.33 -1.97 2.99
N VAL A 256 -20.36 -2.78 3.38
CA VAL A 256 -20.47 -3.70 4.53
C VAL A 256 -19.28 -3.43 5.46
N LEU A 257 -19.55 -3.22 6.73
CA LEU A 257 -18.54 -2.92 7.74
C LEU A 257 -18.38 -4.09 8.71
N SER A 258 -17.16 -4.30 9.18
CA SER A 258 -16.89 -5.20 10.29
C SER A 258 -15.92 -4.58 11.29
N SER A 259 -16.17 -4.78 12.59
CA SER A 259 -15.16 -4.54 13.62
C SER A 259 -14.12 -5.67 13.67
N SER A 260 -14.49 -6.86 13.17
CA SER A 260 -13.60 -8.03 13.16
C SER A 260 -13.03 -8.40 14.54
N ASN A 261 -13.77 -8.05 15.61
CA ASN A 261 -13.33 -8.23 17.00
C ASN A 261 -13.20 -9.72 17.42
N ASP A 262 -13.79 -10.62 16.61
CA ASP A 262 -13.65 -12.08 16.77
C ASP A 262 -12.31 -12.65 16.32
N VAL A 263 -11.52 -11.89 15.57
CA VAL A 263 -10.30 -12.38 14.89
C VAL A 263 -9.05 -11.56 15.16
N VAL A 264 -9.17 -10.42 15.83
CA VAL A 264 -8.03 -9.55 16.17
C VAL A 264 -7.59 -9.70 17.62
N ASP A 265 -6.36 -9.34 17.91
CA ASP A 265 -5.85 -9.20 19.27
C ASP A 265 -6.20 -7.82 19.87
N HIS A 266 -5.86 -7.64 21.14
CA HIS A 266 -6.14 -6.38 21.87
C HIS A 266 -5.43 -5.14 21.28
N LEU A 267 -4.41 -5.30 20.47
CA LEU A 267 -3.70 -4.19 19.81
C LEU A 267 -4.40 -3.70 18.53
N ASN A 268 -5.38 -4.45 18.07
CA ASN A 268 -6.13 -4.18 16.86
C ASN A 268 -7.65 -4.22 17.10
N PHE A 269 -8.08 -4.23 18.37
CA PHE A 269 -9.48 -4.22 18.77
C PHE A 269 -10.12 -2.87 18.43
N VAL A 270 -11.32 -2.90 17.86
CA VAL A 270 -12.08 -1.69 17.51
C VAL A 270 -12.86 -1.21 18.73
N GLU A 271 -12.49 -0.06 19.26
CA GLU A 271 -13.17 0.59 20.37
C GLU A 271 -14.49 1.22 19.92
N ASP A 272 -15.40 1.45 20.88
CA ASP A 272 -16.72 1.97 20.57
C ASP A 272 -16.68 3.32 19.85
N GLU A 273 -15.80 4.24 20.28
CA GLU A 273 -15.66 5.56 19.67
C GLU A 273 -15.11 5.46 18.22
N GLU A 274 -14.26 4.48 17.93
CA GLU A 274 -13.73 4.23 16.58
C GLU A 274 -14.83 3.70 15.64
N ARG A 275 -15.74 2.88 16.15
CA ARG A 275 -16.90 2.39 15.43
C ARG A 275 -17.96 3.49 15.23
N GLU A 276 -18.23 4.26 16.26
CA GLU A 276 -19.25 5.32 16.23
C GLU A 276 -18.95 6.39 15.18
N ILE A 277 -17.69 6.78 15.01
CA ILE A 277 -17.32 7.77 13.99
C ILE A 277 -17.62 7.27 12.57
N PHE A 278 -17.50 5.96 12.29
CA PHE A 278 -17.93 5.37 11.02
C PHE A 278 -19.42 5.58 10.80
N PHE A 279 -20.23 5.27 11.81
CA PHE A 279 -21.68 5.39 11.72
C PHE A 279 -22.13 6.86 11.57
N GLU A 280 -21.51 7.77 12.31
CA GLU A 280 -21.82 9.21 12.20
C GLU A 280 -21.53 9.75 10.80
N VAL A 281 -20.34 9.51 10.25
CA VAL A 281 -19.97 10.04 8.94
C VAL A 281 -20.82 9.44 7.83
N LEU A 282 -21.08 8.13 7.83
CA LEU A 282 -21.92 7.49 6.82
C LEU A 282 -23.36 7.98 6.88
N ASN A 283 -23.93 8.13 8.08
CA ASN A 283 -25.29 8.66 8.27
C ASN A 283 -25.39 10.12 7.81
N GLN A 284 -24.40 10.97 8.11
CA GLN A 284 -24.35 12.37 7.64
C GLN A 284 -24.30 12.48 6.12
N ASN A 285 -23.69 11.51 5.45
CA ASN A 285 -23.61 11.44 3.98
C ASN A 285 -24.75 10.64 3.34
N ASN A 286 -25.73 10.15 4.12
CA ASN A 286 -26.86 9.32 3.66
C ASN A 286 -26.41 8.06 2.90
N ILE A 287 -25.35 7.41 3.38
CA ILE A 287 -24.83 6.17 2.82
C ILE A 287 -25.37 5.00 3.61
N ASP A 288 -26.08 4.10 2.92
CA ASP A 288 -26.55 2.85 3.50
C ASP A 288 -25.40 1.86 3.68
N TYR A 289 -25.38 1.18 4.82
CA TYR A 289 -24.38 0.16 5.13
C TYR A 289 -24.97 -0.96 5.98
N ASN A 290 -24.40 -2.15 5.86
CA ASN A 290 -24.60 -3.24 6.81
C ASN A 290 -23.38 -3.31 7.75
N TYR A 291 -23.63 -3.61 9.04
CA TYR A 291 -22.57 -3.75 10.03
C TYR A 291 -22.62 -5.11 10.72
N PHE A 292 -21.45 -5.69 10.94
CA PHE A 292 -21.24 -6.93 11.68
C PHE A 292 -20.08 -6.75 12.67
N ASP A 293 -20.28 -7.23 13.88
CA ASP A 293 -19.22 -7.26 14.89
C ASP A 293 -18.12 -8.25 14.51
N ASN A 294 -18.52 -9.37 13.92
CA ASN A 294 -17.68 -10.50 13.56
C ASN A 294 -17.40 -10.56 12.07
N LEU A 295 -16.12 -10.77 11.71
CA LEU A 295 -15.70 -10.91 10.32
C LEU A 295 -16.33 -12.12 9.65
N CYS A 296 -16.40 -13.26 10.36
CA CYS A 296 -16.96 -14.48 9.78
C CYS A 296 -18.42 -14.33 9.35
N ASP A 297 -19.24 -13.63 10.13
CA ASP A 297 -20.65 -13.41 9.81
C ASP A 297 -20.80 -12.35 8.71
N CYS A 298 -19.93 -11.33 8.71
CA CYS A 298 -19.83 -10.34 7.67
C CYS A 298 -19.57 -11.00 6.29
N LEU A 299 -18.53 -11.83 6.20
CA LEU A 299 -18.18 -12.53 4.95
C LEU A 299 -19.25 -13.51 4.48
N LYS A 300 -19.88 -14.27 5.39
CA LYS A 300 -20.97 -15.19 5.06
C LYS A 300 -22.19 -14.46 4.49
N ASP A 301 -22.60 -13.38 5.14
CA ASP A 301 -23.75 -12.61 4.70
C ASP A 301 -23.49 -11.93 3.36
N THR A 302 -22.34 -11.30 3.20
CA THR A 302 -21.96 -10.66 1.94
C THR A 302 -21.89 -11.68 0.81
N TYR A 303 -21.23 -12.82 1.01
CA TYR A 303 -21.15 -13.87 -0.02
C TYR A 303 -22.53 -14.41 -0.41
N ARG A 304 -23.44 -14.56 0.54
CA ARG A 304 -24.82 -15.03 0.28
C ARG A 304 -25.65 -13.99 -0.48
N CYS A 305 -25.40 -12.69 -0.28
CA CYS A 305 -26.13 -11.60 -0.91
C CYS A 305 -25.59 -11.24 -2.30
N ALA A 306 -24.36 -11.62 -2.62
CA ALA A 306 -23.75 -11.35 -3.92
C ALA A 306 -24.15 -12.40 -4.94
N ASP A 307 -24.48 -11.95 -6.15
CA ASP A 307 -24.67 -12.82 -7.30
C ASP A 307 -23.31 -13.29 -7.88
N ALA A 308 -23.33 -14.39 -8.63
CA ALA A 308 -22.10 -14.97 -9.19
C ALA A 308 -21.29 -14.02 -10.09
N ASN A 309 -21.94 -13.00 -10.62
CA ASN A 309 -21.29 -12.00 -11.48
C ASN A 309 -20.86 -10.72 -10.73
N ASP A 310 -21.25 -10.58 -9.46
CA ASP A 310 -20.87 -9.43 -8.66
C ASP A 310 -19.39 -9.47 -8.26
N ILE A 311 -18.91 -8.34 -7.73
CA ILE A 311 -17.56 -8.25 -7.20
C ILE A 311 -17.61 -7.96 -5.71
N ILE A 312 -16.85 -8.69 -4.92
CA ILE A 312 -16.64 -8.44 -3.50
C ILE A 312 -15.21 -7.96 -3.32
N LEU A 313 -15.05 -6.74 -2.85
CA LEU A 313 -13.76 -6.16 -2.48
C LEU A 313 -13.62 -6.19 -0.95
N LEU A 314 -12.60 -6.86 -0.46
CA LEU A 314 -12.23 -6.89 0.94
C LEU A 314 -11.13 -5.86 1.17
N ILE A 315 -11.32 -4.92 2.11
CA ILE A 315 -10.33 -3.92 2.48
C ILE A 315 -10.21 -3.80 3.99
N GLY A 316 -9.04 -3.40 4.45
CA GLY A 316 -8.73 -3.19 5.86
C GLY A 316 -7.38 -3.77 6.24
N ALA A 317 -6.86 -3.35 7.39
CA ALA A 317 -5.58 -3.84 7.93
C ALA A 317 -5.76 -5.23 8.60
N GLN A 318 -5.25 -5.37 9.81
CA GLN A 318 -5.19 -6.64 10.55
C GLN A 318 -6.55 -7.31 10.75
N GLY A 319 -7.62 -6.53 10.86
CA GLY A 319 -8.97 -7.08 11.01
C GLY A 319 -9.46 -7.90 9.79
N MET A 320 -8.81 -7.79 8.63
CA MET A 320 -9.13 -8.57 7.43
C MET A 320 -8.12 -9.70 7.17
N ASP A 321 -7.04 -9.83 7.96
CA ASP A 321 -5.99 -10.85 7.73
C ASP A 321 -6.51 -12.30 7.64
N PRO A 322 -7.52 -12.73 8.44
CA PRO A 322 -8.03 -14.09 8.36
C PRO A 322 -9.04 -14.35 7.25
N ALA A 323 -9.38 -13.33 6.43
CA ALA A 323 -10.49 -13.41 5.47
C ALA A 323 -10.34 -14.56 4.47
N GLU A 324 -9.15 -14.78 3.90
CA GLU A 324 -8.89 -15.88 2.95
C GLU A 324 -9.25 -17.23 3.57
N GLY A 325 -8.73 -17.54 4.75
CA GLY A 325 -9.02 -18.81 5.44
C GLY A 325 -10.49 -18.96 5.86
N LEU A 326 -11.17 -17.88 6.22
CA LEU A 326 -12.59 -17.90 6.52
C LEU A 326 -13.43 -18.15 5.26
N LEU A 327 -13.07 -17.51 4.14
CA LEU A 327 -13.74 -17.70 2.85
C LEU A 327 -13.58 -19.13 2.33
N GLU A 328 -12.41 -19.74 2.46
CA GLU A 328 -12.23 -21.16 2.09
C GLU A 328 -13.26 -22.07 2.79
N ASN A 329 -13.55 -21.80 4.06
CA ASN A 329 -14.54 -22.56 4.82
C ASN A 329 -16.00 -22.25 4.41
N ILE A 330 -16.26 -21.04 3.91
CA ILE A 330 -17.57 -20.64 3.40
C ILE A 330 -17.83 -21.24 2.02
N LEU A 331 -16.83 -21.22 1.15
CA LEU A 331 -16.90 -21.70 -0.25
C LEU A 331 -16.97 -23.23 -0.37
N ARG A 332 -16.51 -23.98 0.63
CA ARG A 332 -16.56 -25.45 0.67
C ARG A 332 -17.94 -26.01 1.05
N LYS A 333 -18.86 -25.18 1.50
CA LYS A 333 -20.21 -25.58 1.93
C LYS A 333 -21.24 -25.31 0.86
#